data_934785be748fbc0ae3d470490d725fcf
#
_entry.id   934785be748fbc0ae3d470490d725fcf
#
_cell.length_a   1.000
_cell.length_b   1.000
_cell.length_c   1.000
_cell.angle_alpha   90.00
_cell.angle_beta   90.00
_cell.angle_gamma   90.00
#
_symmetry.space_group_name_H-M   'P 1'
#
loop_
_entity.id
_entity.type
_entity.pdbx_description
1 polymer ?
#
loop_
_entity_poly.entity_id
_entity_poly.type
_entity_poly.pdbx_seq_one_letter_code
_entity_poly.pdbx_strand_id
1 'polypeptide(L)'
;MKKIMIFVGALTLTGSLFAQKPAADDAHFSLEGLANLNSSEGMSFLAPSLRLRYFINDKFAARIQFGFAGDGSSVVGLPSKETTYYFNQTKDKSGTIEVNRSAIDFKLGAEYHLPGTDRMSPYFTAMFGFGNGKEAQNWTNVFYETPGNPISELVYTEGFTVSANGSYTTNMWGLGAGFDYYVADNIYLGLELNLTSQNTKYGNKQTKITDPTGAVMSIDQPGNSKTETNIGAAHGSVRIGWRF
;
A
#
# COMPACT_ATOMS: atom_id res chain seq x y z
N MET A 1 -13.74 -21.55 -6.73
CA MET A 1 -12.26 -21.57 -6.81
C MET A 1 -11.70 -22.49 -7.90
N LYS A 2 -12.22 -23.69 -8.14
CA LYS A 2 -11.74 -24.62 -9.20
C LYS A 2 -11.87 -24.10 -10.64
N LYS A 3 -12.82 -23.23 -10.95
CA LYS A 3 -13.07 -22.71 -12.32
C LYS A 3 -12.09 -21.62 -12.76
N ILE A 4 -11.49 -20.87 -11.82
CA ILE A 4 -10.52 -19.80 -12.12
C ILE A 4 -9.15 -20.39 -12.47
N MET A 5 -8.75 -21.49 -11.82
CA MET A 5 -7.48 -22.16 -12.14
C MET A 5 -7.45 -22.76 -13.56
N ILE A 6 -8.59 -23.21 -14.08
CA ILE A 6 -8.68 -23.77 -15.44
C ILE A 6 -8.54 -22.66 -16.50
N PHE A 7 -9.05 -21.46 -16.22
CA PHE A 7 -8.96 -20.33 -17.16
C PHE A 7 -7.53 -19.77 -17.28
N VAL A 8 -6.80 -19.69 -16.17
CA VAL A 8 -5.37 -19.29 -16.17
C VAL A 8 -4.51 -20.33 -16.88
N GLY A 9 -4.79 -21.62 -16.69
CA GLY A 9 -4.09 -22.72 -17.38
C GLY A 9 -4.35 -22.74 -18.88
N ALA A 10 -5.54 -22.36 -19.35
CA ALA A 10 -5.88 -22.36 -20.78
C ALA A 10 -5.26 -21.16 -21.53
N LEU A 11 -5.11 -19.99 -20.88
CA LEU A 11 -4.45 -18.83 -21.50
C LEU A 11 -2.95 -19.05 -21.72
N THR A 12 -2.31 -19.88 -20.90
CA THR A 12 -0.87 -20.16 -21.04
C THR A 12 -0.51 -21.12 -22.17
N LEU A 13 -1.46 -21.92 -22.66
CA LEU A 13 -1.19 -22.96 -23.65
C LEU A 13 -1.28 -22.47 -25.11
N THR A 14 -2.04 -21.43 -25.40
CA THR A 14 -2.25 -20.95 -26.77
C THR A 14 -1.31 -19.80 -27.20
N GLY A 15 -0.80 -19.01 -26.25
CA GLY A 15 0.15 -17.90 -26.52
C GLY A 15 1.62 -18.31 -26.59
N SER A 16 1.92 -19.59 -26.37
CA SER A 16 3.28 -20.03 -26.08
C SER A 16 4.20 -20.21 -27.30
N LEU A 17 3.71 -20.02 -28.52
CA LEU A 17 4.54 -20.29 -29.72
C LEU A 17 5.37 -19.07 -30.18
N PHE A 18 5.03 -17.85 -29.72
CA PHE A 18 5.67 -16.62 -30.22
C PHE A 18 6.22 -15.69 -29.12
N ALA A 19 5.97 -15.98 -27.84
CA ALA A 19 6.44 -15.13 -26.76
C ALA A 19 7.96 -15.21 -26.56
N GLN A 20 8.65 -14.12 -26.80
CA GLN A 20 10.08 -14.01 -26.60
C GLN A 20 10.43 -12.81 -25.74
N LYS A 21 11.43 -12.97 -24.86
CA LYS A 21 11.96 -11.87 -24.08
C LYS A 21 12.68 -10.91 -25.02
N PRO A 22 12.29 -9.62 -25.11
CA PRO A 22 13.01 -8.66 -25.94
C PRO A 22 14.40 -8.41 -25.36
N ALA A 23 15.39 -8.15 -26.22
CA ALA A 23 16.68 -7.63 -25.80
C ALA A 23 16.55 -6.21 -25.24
N ALA A 24 17.52 -5.76 -24.44
CA ALA A 24 17.46 -4.42 -23.89
C ALA A 24 17.51 -3.34 -24.97
N ASP A 25 18.27 -3.58 -26.04
CA ASP A 25 18.41 -2.65 -27.16
C ASP A 25 17.12 -2.52 -27.99
N ASP A 26 16.24 -3.52 -27.93
CA ASP A 26 14.95 -3.49 -28.66
C ASP A 26 13.83 -2.83 -27.85
N ALA A 27 13.89 -2.92 -26.52
CA ALA A 27 12.86 -2.40 -25.62
C ALA A 27 13.46 -2.00 -24.27
N HIS A 28 13.68 -0.72 -24.10
CA HIS A 28 14.34 -0.17 -22.91
C HIS A 28 13.40 0.00 -21.70
N PHE A 29 12.12 0.21 -21.92
CA PHE A 29 11.17 0.53 -20.87
C PHE A 29 10.19 -0.61 -20.60
N SER A 30 9.71 -0.70 -19.38
CA SER A 30 8.52 -1.47 -19.09
C SER A 30 7.62 -0.73 -18.10
N LEU A 31 6.31 -0.86 -18.31
CA LEU A 31 5.28 -0.40 -17.39
C LEU A 31 4.58 -1.61 -16.78
N GLU A 32 4.45 -1.62 -15.46
CA GLU A 32 3.85 -2.72 -14.71
C GLU A 32 2.70 -2.24 -13.82
N GLY A 33 1.66 -3.06 -13.79
CA GLY A 33 0.67 -3.07 -12.71
C GLY A 33 0.99 -4.16 -11.69
N LEU A 34 0.90 -3.84 -10.41
CA LEU A 34 1.23 -4.74 -9.31
C LEU A 34 0.02 -5.03 -8.45
N ALA A 35 -0.12 -6.31 -8.05
CA ALA A 35 -1.03 -6.75 -7.01
C ALA A 35 -0.23 -7.40 -5.89
N ASN A 36 -0.56 -7.07 -4.65
CA ASN A 36 0.11 -7.63 -3.49
C ASN A 36 -0.47 -9.00 -3.14
N LEU A 37 0.40 -9.93 -2.77
CA LEU A 37 0.03 -11.21 -2.17
C LEU A 37 0.17 -11.09 -0.66
N ASN A 38 -0.93 -11.21 0.06
CA ASN A 38 -0.94 -11.27 1.50
C ASN A 38 -1.18 -12.71 1.96
N SER A 39 -0.34 -13.21 2.86
CA SER A 39 -0.42 -14.59 3.36
C SER A 39 -1.71 -14.90 4.14
N SER A 40 -2.35 -13.89 4.73
CA SER A 40 -3.58 -14.05 5.52
C SER A 40 -4.86 -13.80 4.74
N GLU A 41 -4.82 -12.99 3.69
CA GLU A 41 -6.02 -12.53 2.97
C GLU A 41 -6.05 -12.95 1.49
N GLY A 42 -5.00 -13.61 1.00
CA GLY A 42 -4.86 -13.98 -0.40
C GLY A 42 -4.37 -12.81 -1.26
N MET A 43 -4.84 -12.75 -2.51
CA MET A 43 -4.47 -11.69 -3.44
C MET A 43 -5.37 -10.48 -3.22
N SER A 44 -4.78 -9.36 -2.79
CA SER A 44 -5.48 -8.09 -2.67
C SER A 44 -5.07 -7.15 -3.82
N PHE A 45 -6.07 -6.66 -4.54
CA PHE A 45 -5.92 -5.61 -5.55
C PHE A 45 -6.21 -4.23 -4.95
N LEU A 46 -5.77 -4.01 -3.72
CA LEU A 46 -5.89 -2.72 -3.05
C LEU A 46 -4.98 -1.71 -3.73
N ALA A 47 -5.58 -0.84 -4.49
CA ALA A 47 -5.04 0.27 -5.28
C ALA A 47 -3.82 -0.07 -6.17
N PRO A 48 -3.84 0.24 -7.43
CA PRO A 48 -2.78 -0.17 -8.35
C PRO A 48 -1.47 0.52 -7.97
N SER A 49 -0.47 -0.27 -7.60
CA SER A 49 0.89 0.21 -7.66
C SER A 49 1.35 0.16 -9.11
N LEU A 50 1.94 1.24 -9.57
CA LEU A 50 2.54 1.34 -10.89
C LEU A 50 4.05 1.31 -10.75
N ARG A 51 4.70 0.53 -11.59
CA ARG A 51 6.16 0.49 -11.68
C ARG A 51 6.59 0.77 -13.11
N LEU A 52 7.57 1.64 -13.25
CA LEU A 52 8.30 1.87 -14.48
C LEU A 52 9.71 1.30 -14.31
N ARG A 53 10.18 0.53 -15.28
CA ARG A 53 11.57 0.05 -15.34
C ARG A 53 12.25 0.60 -16.57
N TYR A 54 13.55 0.84 -16.44
CA TYR A 54 14.46 1.19 -17.52
C TYR A 54 15.58 0.16 -17.59
N PHE A 55 15.64 -0.61 -18.64
CA PHE A 55 16.68 -1.60 -18.88
C PHE A 55 17.90 -0.90 -19.46
N ILE A 56 18.96 -0.81 -18.66
CA ILE A 56 20.25 -0.22 -19.06
C ILE A 56 20.95 -1.17 -20.02
N ASN A 57 20.85 -2.46 -19.76
CA ASN A 57 21.28 -3.57 -20.59
C ASN A 57 20.55 -4.86 -20.15
N ASP A 58 20.84 -6.00 -20.75
CA ASP A 58 20.17 -7.27 -20.42
C ASP A 58 20.36 -7.75 -18.98
N LYS A 59 21.34 -7.20 -18.25
CA LYS A 59 21.66 -7.58 -16.87
C LYS A 59 21.18 -6.58 -15.84
N PHE A 60 21.04 -5.30 -16.18
CA PHE A 60 20.74 -4.26 -15.23
C PHE A 60 19.53 -3.43 -15.66
N ALA A 61 18.60 -3.24 -14.72
CA ALA A 61 17.50 -2.31 -14.87
C ALA A 61 17.40 -1.41 -13.65
N ALA A 62 17.07 -0.13 -13.89
CA ALA A 62 16.61 0.79 -12.87
C ALA A 62 15.10 0.73 -12.79
N ARG A 63 14.52 0.95 -11.60
CA ARG A 63 13.07 0.97 -11.43
C ARG A 63 12.60 2.09 -10.53
N ILE A 64 11.43 2.59 -10.86
CA ILE A 64 10.68 3.55 -10.08
C ILE A 64 9.31 2.95 -9.81
N GLN A 65 8.85 2.97 -8.58
CA GLN A 65 7.53 2.49 -8.22
C GLN A 65 6.77 3.56 -7.46
N PHE A 66 5.57 3.81 -7.88
CA PHE A 66 4.59 4.64 -7.18
C PHE A 66 3.52 3.73 -6.60
N GLY A 67 3.26 3.87 -5.33
CA GLY A 67 2.22 3.15 -4.67
C GLY A 67 1.08 4.08 -4.29
N PHE A 68 -0.14 3.56 -4.35
CA PHE A 68 -1.38 4.25 -3.98
C PHE A 68 -2.23 3.28 -3.18
N ALA A 69 -1.85 2.92 -1.97
CA ALA A 69 -2.66 2.00 -1.17
C ALA A 69 -2.72 2.42 0.29
N GLY A 70 -3.87 2.32 0.88
CA GLY A 70 -4.09 2.53 2.30
C GLY A 70 -4.71 1.30 2.92
N ASP A 71 -3.91 0.38 3.40
CA ASP A 71 -4.35 -0.76 4.19
C ASP A 71 -3.65 -0.82 5.55
N GLY A 72 -3.44 0.25 6.21
CA GLY A 72 -2.89 0.25 7.58
C GLY A 72 -1.50 -0.39 7.78
N SER A 73 -1.02 -1.20 6.85
CA SER A 73 0.28 -1.85 6.89
C SER A 73 1.26 -1.31 5.85
N SER A 74 0.78 -0.63 4.85
CA SER A 74 1.58 -0.01 3.79
C SER A 74 0.98 1.33 3.42
N VAL A 75 1.73 2.25 3.58
CA VAL A 75 1.68 3.66 3.70
C VAL A 75 1.17 4.41 2.47
N VAL A 76 0.37 3.85 1.58
CA VAL A 76 -0.07 4.67 0.46
C VAL A 76 -1.51 4.43 0.08
N GLY A 77 -2.28 5.49 0.10
CA GLY A 77 -3.64 5.47 -0.35
C GLY A 77 -4.00 6.67 -1.18
N LEU A 78 -4.81 6.43 -2.19
CA LEU A 78 -5.71 7.46 -2.68
C LEU A 78 -6.44 8.02 -1.46
N PRO A 79 -6.77 9.33 -1.44
CA PRO A 79 -7.56 9.88 -0.36
C PRO A 79 -8.76 8.99 -0.08
N SER A 80 -8.80 8.42 1.11
CA SER A 80 -9.89 7.55 1.55
C SER A 80 -10.65 8.22 2.67
N LYS A 81 -11.95 8.07 2.66
CA LYS A 81 -12.86 8.53 3.71
C LYS A 81 -13.61 7.33 4.24
N GLU A 82 -13.45 7.04 5.51
CA GLU A 82 -14.23 6.06 6.24
C GLU A 82 -15.18 6.80 7.18
N THR A 83 -16.43 6.36 7.25
CA THR A 83 -17.43 6.95 8.15
C THR A 83 -18.08 5.86 8.98
N THR A 84 -17.95 5.96 10.30
CA THR A 84 -18.62 5.08 11.26
C THR A 84 -19.75 5.84 11.93
N TYR A 85 -20.92 5.20 12.04
CA TYR A 85 -22.11 5.78 12.63
C TYR A 85 -22.37 5.24 14.04
N TYR A 86 -22.69 6.13 14.97
CA TYR A 86 -23.09 5.83 16.35
C TYR A 86 -24.50 6.32 16.55
N PHE A 87 -25.42 5.46 16.86
CA PHE A 87 -26.83 5.79 17.05
C PHE A 87 -27.15 5.98 18.54
N ASN A 88 -28.10 6.88 18.85
CA ASN A 88 -28.67 6.93 20.18
C ASN A 88 -29.54 5.69 20.44
N GLN A 89 -30.05 5.52 21.66
CA GLN A 89 -30.82 4.34 22.04
C GLN A 89 -32.09 4.13 21.21
N THR A 90 -32.72 5.21 20.72
CA THR A 90 -33.94 5.20 19.89
C THR A 90 -33.61 5.18 18.39
N LYS A 91 -32.34 5.37 18.00
CA LYS A 91 -31.84 5.46 16.63
C LYS A 91 -32.43 6.60 15.78
N ASP A 92 -33.04 7.60 16.42
CA ASP A 92 -33.54 8.80 15.75
C ASP A 92 -32.46 9.85 15.49
N LYS A 93 -31.35 9.79 16.24
CA LYS A 93 -30.17 10.64 16.06
C LYS A 93 -28.91 9.78 15.88
N SER A 94 -27.95 10.28 15.15
CA SER A 94 -26.66 9.63 14.95
C SER A 94 -25.51 10.60 15.13
N GLY A 95 -24.43 10.09 15.70
CA GLY A 95 -23.13 10.69 15.65
C GLY A 95 -22.26 10.01 14.61
N THR A 96 -21.20 10.66 14.17
CA THR A 96 -20.31 10.14 13.14
C THR A 96 -18.84 10.28 13.54
N ILE A 97 -18.05 9.28 13.18
CA ILE A 97 -16.59 9.39 13.14
C ILE A 97 -16.17 9.27 11.68
N GLU A 98 -15.58 10.33 11.17
CA GLU A 98 -14.99 10.37 9.83
C GLU A 98 -13.48 10.28 9.94
N VAL A 99 -12.88 9.33 9.25
CA VAL A 99 -11.42 9.19 9.15
C VAL A 99 -11.02 9.40 7.70
N ASN A 100 -10.26 10.46 7.48
CA ASN A 100 -9.71 10.79 6.17
C ASN A 100 -8.22 10.46 6.18
N ARG A 101 -7.77 9.62 5.25
CA ARG A 101 -6.37 9.25 5.09
C ARG A 101 -5.90 9.59 3.69
N SER A 102 -4.70 10.11 3.60
CA SER A 102 -4.00 10.27 2.33
C SER A 102 -2.52 10.00 2.52
N ALA A 103 -1.94 9.26 1.59
CA ALA A 103 -0.52 8.97 1.63
C ALA A 103 0.04 8.79 0.22
N ILE A 104 1.30 9.10 0.06
CA ILE A 104 2.08 8.89 -1.17
C ILE A 104 3.37 8.20 -0.78
N ASP A 105 3.73 7.15 -1.51
CA ASP A 105 5.06 6.56 -1.43
C ASP A 105 5.71 6.49 -2.82
N PHE A 106 7.01 6.56 -2.77
CA PHE A 106 7.87 6.53 -3.93
C PHE A 106 9.04 5.61 -3.63
N LYS A 107 9.30 4.65 -4.52
CA LYS A 107 10.39 3.69 -4.38
C LYS A 107 11.31 3.75 -5.58
N LEU A 108 12.60 3.83 -5.31
CA LEU A 108 13.66 3.69 -6.29
C LEU A 108 14.33 2.32 -6.10
N GLY A 109 14.72 1.69 -7.18
CA GLY A 109 15.40 0.40 -7.08
C GLY A 109 16.27 0.10 -8.29
N ALA A 110 17.07 -0.92 -8.12
CA ALA A 110 17.89 -1.51 -9.17
C ALA A 110 17.64 -3.01 -9.20
N GLU A 111 17.71 -3.58 -10.39
CA GLU A 111 17.57 -5.01 -10.65
C GLU A 111 18.82 -5.55 -11.32
N TYR A 112 19.20 -6.74 -10.90
CA TYR A 112 20.24 -7.54 -11.57
C TYR A 112 19.62 -8.81 -12.12
N HIS A 113 19.54 -8.90 -13.44
CA HIS A 113 18.97 -10.02 -14.16
C HIS A 113 19.99 -11.13 -14.35
N LEU A 114 19.61 -12.32 -13.94
CA LEU A 114 20.39 -13.54 -14.14
C LEU A 114 20.16 -14.10 -15.54
N PRO A 115 21.06 -14.96 -16.02
CA PRO A 115 20.80 -15.75 -17.21
C PRO A 115 19.48 -16.53 -17.02
N GLY A 116 18.58 -16.37 -17.96
CA GLY A 116 17.28 -17.05 -17.97
C GLY A 116 17.10 -17.86 -19.24
N THR A 117 15.86 -18.05 -19.64
CA THR A 117 15.48 -18.65 -20.92
C THR A 117 14.96 -17.57 -21.87
N ASP A 118 14.61 -17.96 -23.10
CA ASP A 118 14.01 -17.07 -24.08
C ASP A 118 12.71 -16.39 -23.56
N ARG A 119 12.06 -16.97 -22.55
CA ARG A 119 10.78 -16.49 -21.99
C ARG A 119 10.85 -16.10 -20.52
N MET A 120 11.88 -16.49 -19.80
CA MET A 120 11.96 -16.26 -18.37
C MET A 120 13.20 -15.44 -18.02
N SER A 121 13.01 -14.39 -17.24
CA SER A 121 14.07 -13.50 -16.76
C SER A 121 14.04 -13.42 -15.23
N PRO A 122 14.81 -14.28 -14.54
CA PRO A 122 14.96 -14.16 -13.08
C PRO A 122 15.87 -12.99 -12.73
N TYR A 123 15.64 -12.36 -11.57
CA TYR A 123 16.44 -11.23 -11.13
C TYR A 123 16.46 -11.10 -9.60
N PHE A 124 17.48 -10.40 -9.12
CA PHE A 124 17.54 -9.84 -7.77
C PHE A 124 17.28 -8.34 -7.83
N THR A 125 16.75 -7.79 -6.74
CA THR A 125 16.45 -6.37 -6.64
C THR A 125 16.84 -5.80 -5.29
N ALA A 126 17.27 -4.54 -5.31
CA ALA A 126 17.42 -3.71 -4.15
C ALA A 126 16.57 -2.44 -4.34
N MET A 127 15.91 -1.99 -3.27
CA MET A 127 15.04 -0.82 -3.32
C MET A 127 15.18 0.05 -2.10
N PHE A 128 14.92 1.33 -2.31
CA PHE A 128 14.81 2.33 -1.26
C PHE A 128 13.56 3.18 -1.52
N GLY A 129 12.80 3.48 -0.48
CA GLY A 129 11.54 4.17 -0.59
C GLY A 129 11.34 5.25 0.44
N PHE A 130 10.53 6.23 0.06
CA PHE A 130 10.05 7.31 0.90
C PHE A 130 8.54 7.36 0.81
N GLY A 131 7.91 7.64 1.94
CA GLY A 131 6.49 7.89 1.99
C GLY A 131 6.17 9.02 2.96
N ASN A 132 5.07 9.69 2.71
CA ASN A 132 4.47 10.57 3.68
C ASN A 132 2.95 10.41 3.64
N GLY A 133 2.32 10.58 4.80
CA GLY A 133 0.88 10.49 4.91
C GLY A 133 0.31 11.43 5.95
N LYS A 134 -0.98 11.66 5.82
CA LYS A 134 -1.79 12.45 6.74
C LYS A 134 -3.03 11.66 7.11
N GLU A 135 -3.41 11.76 8.36
CA GLU A 135 -4.68 11.27 8.87
C GLU A 135 -5.40 12.40 9.58
N ALA A 136 -6.66 12.59 9.23
CA ALA A 136 -7.55 13.50 9.91
C ALA A 136 -8.77 12.72 10.40
N GLN A 137 -9.12 12.85 11.67
CA GLN A 137 -10.30 12.28 12.26
C GLN A 137 -11.22 13.41 12.71
N ASN A 138 -12.49 13.33 12.33
CA ASN A 138 -13.53 14.25 12.78
C ASN A 138 -14.67 13.47 13.39
N TRP A 139 -14.95 13.73 14.64
CA TRP A 139 -16.06 13.16 15.39
C TRP A 139 -17.15 14.21 15.55
N THR A 140 -18.38 13.83 15.34
CA THR A 140 -19.54 14.69 15.52
C THR A 140 -20.57 13.92 16.33
N ASN A 141 -20.97 14.47 17.47
CA ASN A 141 -21.91 13.86 18.41
C ASN A 141 -21.50 12.45 18.86
N VAL A 142 -20.20 12.22 19.01
CA VAL A 142 -19.62 10.97 19.53
C VAL A 142 -18.58 11.33 20.57
N PHE A 143 -18.64 10.67 21.72
CA PHE A 143 -17.61 10.79 22.75
C PHE A 143 -17.58 9.54 23.63
N TYR A 144 -16.63 9.47 24.55
CA TYR A 144 -16.53 8.36 25.49
C TYR A 144 -17.67 8.41 26.50
N GLU A 145 -18.33 7.28 26.78
CA GLU A 145 -19.40 7.16 27.77
C GLU A 145 -18.94 7.67 29.15
N THR A 146 -17.72 7.29 29.54
CA THR A 146 -17.08 7.79 30.78
C THR A 146 -15.75 8.43 30.43
N PRO A 147 -15.68 9.77 30.30
CA PRO A 147 -14.45 10.46 29.99
C PRO A 147 -13.35 10.19 31.02
N GLY A 148 -12.14 9.90 30.53
CA GLY A 148 -10.98 9.57 31.36
C GLY A 148 -10.85 8.10 31.76
N ASN A 149 -11.83 7.26 31.45
CA ASN A 149 -11.72 5.81 31.62
C ASN A 149 -11.18 5.17 30.32
N PRO A 150 -10.00 4.50 30.34
CA PRO A 150 -9.40 3.93 29.12
C PRO A 150 -10.17 2.75 28.50
N ILE A 151 -11.12 2.17 29.24
CA ILE A 151 -12.00 1.08 28.78
C ILE A 151 -13.42 1.54 28.45
N SER A 152 -13.67 2.85 28.46
CA SER A 152 -14.98 3.40 28.12
C SER A 152 -15.24 3.29 26.61
N GLU A 153 -16.46 2.86 26.27
CA GLU A 153 -16.89 2.75 24.88
C GLU A 153 -17.21 4.11 24.26
N LEU A 154 -17.13 4.18 22.94
CA LEU A 154 -17.58 5.33 22.17
C LEU A 154 -19.08 5.21 21.94
N VAL A 155 -19.81 6.24 22.36
CA VAL A 155 -21.27 6.29 22.24
C VAL A 155 -21.72 7.61 21.61
N TYR A 156 -22.97 7.62 21.15
CA TYR A 156 -23.61 8.87 20.76
C TYR A 156 -23.66 9.84 21.94
N THR A 157 -23.09 11.03 21.75
CA THR A 157 -23.08 12.09 22.77
C THR A 157 -23.27 13.42 22.09
N GLU A 158 -24.50 13.98 22.22
CA GLU A 158 -24.89 15.20 21.52
C GLU A 158 -24.01 16.40 21.90
N GLY A 159 -23.65 17.20 20.90
CA GLY A 159 -22.90 18.44 21.06
C GLY A 159 -21.39 18.30 21.18
N PHE A 160 -20.84 17.09 21.30
CA PHE A 160 -19.40 16.91 21.25
C PHE A 160 -18.86 16.88 19.82
N THR A 161 -17.74 17.57 19.60
CA THR A 161 -16.94 17.43 18.38
C THR A 161 -15.47 17.21 18.72
N VAL A 162 -14.83 16.33 17.98
CA VAL A 162 -13.40 16.09 18.08
C VAL A 162 -12.78 16.22 16.70
N SER A 163 -11.72 16.99 16.58
CA SER A 163 -10.91 17.06 15.37
C SER A 163 -9.47 16.68 15.72
N ALA A 164 -8.94 15.65 15.12
CA ALA A 164 -7.57 15.19 15.34
C ALA A 164 -6.85 15.10 14.01
N ASN A 165 -5.67 15.71 13.92
CA ASN A 165 -4.84 15.72 12.73
C ASN A 165 -3.46 15.17 13.06
N GLY A 166 -2.98 14.24 12.25
CA GLY A 166 -1.66 13.67 12.35
C GLY A 166 -0.98 13.54 10.99
N SER A 167 0.32 13.47 11.00
CA SER A 167 1.13 13.20 9.81
C SER A 167 2.20 12.18 10.14
N TYR A 168 2.71 11.51 9.12
CA TYR A 168 3.83 10.61 9.28
C TYR A 168 4.70 10.61 8.02
N THR A 169 5.96 10.25 8.23
CA THR A 169 6.92 10.01 7.15
C THR A 169 7.51 8.63 7.30
N THR A 170 7.75 7.97 6.19
CA THR A 170 8.28 6.61 6.16
C THR A 170 9.50 6.55 5.27
N ASN A 171 10.54 5.87 5.77
CA ASN A 171 11.67 5.45 4.97
C ASN A 171 11.69 3.94 4.95
N MET A 172 11.92 3.35 3.79
CA MET A 172 11.96 1.91 3.59
C MET A 172 13.18 1.53 2.76
N TRP A 173 13.77 0.40 3.07
CA TRP A 173 14.71 -0.28 2.20
C TRP A 173 14.33 -1.75 2.10
N GLY A 174 14.70 -2.38 1.00
CA GLY A 174 14.35 -3.78 0.78
C GLY A 174 15.27 -4.46 -0.23
N LEU A 175 15.34 -5.77 -0.07
CA LEU A 175 15.96 -6.69 -1.02
C LEU A 175 14.90 -7.67 -1.48
N GLY A 176 14.98 -8.09 -2.73
CA GLY A 176 14.03 -9.03 -3.28
C GLY A 176 14.61 -9.91 -4.36
N ALA A 177 13.81 -10.89 -4.74
CA ALA A 177 14.06 -11.75 -5.88
C ALA A 177 12.76 -12.00 -6.63
N GLY A 178 12.82 -12.06 -7.93
CA GLY A 178 11.67 -12.29 -8.77
C GLY A 178 12.01 -12.87 -10.11
N PHE A 179 11.00 -13.07 -10.91
CA PHE A 179 11.15 -13.43 -12.30
C PHE A 179 10.02 -12.84 -13.14
N ASP A 180 10.31 -12.60 -14.41
CA ASP A 180 9.37 -12.24 -15.45
C ASP A 180 9.21 -13.41 -16.41
N TYR A 181 7.97 -13.80 -16.68
CA TYR A 181 7.63 -14.82 -17.66
C TYR A 181 6.84 -14.21 -18.81
N TYR A 182 7.44 -14.18 -19.99
CA TYR A 182 6.84 -13.61 -21.19
C TYR A 182 5.78 -14.56 -21.74
N VAL A 183 4.52 -14.09 -21.72
CA VAL A 183 3.33 -14.82 -22.19
C VAL A 183 2.97 -14.46 -23.62
N ALA A 184 3.40 -13.29 -24.07
CA ALA A 184 3.31 -12.81 -25.45
C ALA A 184 4.50 -11.88 -25.71
N ASP A 185 4.69 -11.47 -26.96
CA ASP A 185 5.75 -10.51 -27.30
C ASP A 185 5.56 -9.24 -26.45
N ASN A 186 6.61 -8.85 -25.73
CA ASN A 186 6.65 -7.69 -24.86
C ASN A 186 5.70 -7.72 -23.65
N ILE A 187 4.84 -8.72 -23.48
CA ILE A 187 3.93 -8.85 -22.34
C ILE A 187 4.40 -10.00 -21.45
N TYR A 188 4.52 -9.71 -20.16
CA TYR A 188 4.96 -10.69 -19.18
C TYR A 188 4.10 -10.67 -17.91
N LEU A 189 4.10 -11.81 -17.24
CA LEU A 189 3.64 -11.97 -15.86
C LEU A 189 4.87 -12.08 -14.97
N GLY A 190 4.88 -11.42 -13.84
CA GLY A 190 5.98 -11.47 -12.90
C GLY A 190 5.54 -11.89 -11.51
N LEU A 191 6.44 -12.53 -10.81
CA LEU A 191 6.35 -12.78 -9.38
C LEU A 191 7.58 -12.20 -8.71
N GLU A 192 7.38 -11.54 -7.57
CA GLU A 192 8.46 -10.95 -6.78
C GLU A 192 8.22 -11.19 -5.30
N LEU A 193 9.27 -11.58 -4.59
CA LEU A 193 9.30 -11.71 -3.15
C LEU A 193 10.29 -10.70 -2.58
N ASN A 194 9.86 -9.93 -1.60
CA ASN A 194 10.64 -8.85 -1.02
C ASN A 194 10.78 -9.02 0.50
N LEU A 195 11.97 -8.76 0.99
CA LEU A 195 12.27 -8.56 2.41
C LEU A 195 12.47 -7.06 2.61
N THR A 196 11.65 -6.45 3.44
CA THR A 196 11.68 -5.00 3.64
C THR A 196 11.90 -4.64 5.10
N SER A 197 12.56 -3.52 5.32
CA SER A 197 12.64 -2.84 6.60
C SER A 197 12.08 -1.44 6.45
N GLN A 198 11.21 -1.05 7.35
CA GLN A 198 10.51 0.23 7.31
C GLN A 198 10.69 0.97 8.63
N ASN A 199 10.98 2.26 8.54
CA ASN A 199 11.01 3.18 9.67
C ASN A 199 9.96 4.27 9.45
N THR A 200 9.00 4.36 10.36
CA THR A 200 7.95 5.37 10.32
C THR A 200 8.12 6.35 11.47
N LYS A 201 8.16 7.63 11.14
CA LYS A 201 8.15 8.74 12.10
C LYS A 201 6.79 9.42 12.04
N TYR A 202 6.14 9.46 13.19
CA TYR A 202 4.87 10.19 13.35
C TYR A 202 5.16 11.62 13.79
N GLY A 203 4.54 12.57 13.11
CA GLY A 203 4.55 13.97 13.50
C GLY A 203 3.68 14.22 14.74
N ASN A 204 3.69 15.44 15.23
CA ASN A 204 2.83 15.84 16.33
C ASN A 204 1.35 15.65 15.92
N LYS A 205 0.57 15.08 16.81
CA LYS A 205 -0.88 14.96 16.65
C LYS A 205 -1.56 16.06 17.45
N GLN A 206 -2.32 16.87 16.77
CA GLN A 206 -3.16 17.90 17.40
C GLN A 206 -4.58 17.38 17.49
N THR A 207 -5.12 17.38 18.70
CA THR A 207 -6.51 17.01 18.97
C THR A 207 -7.22 18.17 19.60
N LYS A 208 -8.33 18.61 18.99
CA LYS A 208 -9.21 19.65 19.48
C LYS A 208 -10.53 19.01 19.84
N ILE A 209 -10.97 19.20 21.07
CA ILE A 209 -12.25 18.72 21.59
C ILE A 209 -13.10 19.93 21.91
N THR A 210 -14.32 19.96 21.43
CA THR A 210 -15.32 20.95 21.79
C THR A 210 -16.48 20.23 22.47
N ASP A 211 -16.82 20.67 23.66
CA ASP A 211 -17.95 20.13 24.44
C ASP A 211 -19.29 20.78 24.07
N PRO A 212 -20.44 20.29 24.59
CA PRO A 212 -21.75 20.82 24.30
C PRO A 212 -21.96 22.28 24.78
N THR A 213 -21.13 22.78 25.68
CA THR A 213 -21.18 24.18 26.15
C THR A 213 -20.39 25.11 25.25
N GLY A 214 -19.68 24.58 24.27
CA GLY A 214 -18.79 25.33 23.40
C GLY A 214 -17.37 25.54 23.97
N ALA A 215 -17.05 24.94 25.13
CA ALA A 215 -15.71 24.99 25.67
C ALA A 215 -14.77 24.13 24.81
N VAL A 216 -13.58 24.67 24.56
CA VAL A 216 -12.61 24.06 23.67
C VAL A 216 -11.36 23.63 24.46
N MET A 217 -11.00 22.38 24.33
CA MET A 217 -9.73 21.83 24.83
C MET A 217 -8.86 21.40 23.65
N SER A 218 -7.61 21.84 23.64
CA SER A 218 -6.62 21.42 22.66
C SER A 218 -5.56 20.57 23.34
N ILE A 219 -5.25 19.42 22.76
CA ILE A 219 -4.24 18.49 23.24
C ILE A 219 -3.23 18.29 22.13
N ASP A 220 -1.98 18.66 22.40
CA ASP A 220 -0.86 18.40 21.50
C ASP A 220 -0.11 17.17 22.00
N GLN A 221 -0.08 16.13 21.18
CA GLN A 221 0.69 14.93 21.47
C GLN A 221 1.98 14.98 20.65
N PRO A 222 3.14 14.83 21.28
CA PRO A 222 4.40 14.79 20.56
C PRO A 222 4.46 13.59 19.64
N GLY A 223 5.11 13.76 18.51
CA GLY A 223 5.37 12.69 17.57
C GLY A 223 6.30 11.62 18.16
N ASN A 224 6.22 10.44 17.61
CA ASN A 224 7.11 9.34 17.94
C ASN A 224 7.70 8.71 16.68
N SER A 225 8.67 7.82 16.85
CA SER A 225 9.22 7.03 15.75
C SER A 225 9.04 5.55 16.05
N LYS A 226 8.61 4.79 15.05
CA LYS A 226 8.47 3.35 15.12
C LYS A 226 9.30 2.74 13.99
N THR A 227 10.17 1.80 14.32
CA THR A 227 10.88 0.99 13.33
C THR A 227 10.21 -0.37 13.25
N GLU A 228 9.75 -0.73 12.08
CA GLU A 228 9.24 -2.06 11.79
C GLU A 228 10.21 -2.73 10.83
N THR A 229 10.77 -3.84 11.26
CA THR A 229 11.63 -4.67 10.45
C THR A 229 10.91 -5.98 10.18
N ASN A 230 10.32 -6.11 9.00
CA ASN A 230 9.64 -7.32 8.55
C ASN A 230 10.67 -8.29 7.93
N ILE A 231 11.61 -8.76 8.73
CA ILE A 231 12.51 -9.85 8.34
C ILE A 231 11.77 -11.16 8.62
N GLY A 232 11.28 -11.79 7.57
CA GLY A 232 10.58 -13.09 7.69
C GLY A 232 9.15 -13.12 7.17
N ALA A 233 8.49 -11.99 6.99
CA ALA A 233 7.30 -11.92 6.17
C ALA A 233 7.72 -11.50 4.76
N ALA A 234 7.90 -12.46 3.88
CA ALA A 234 8.10 -12.16 2.47
C ALA A 234 6.82 -11.53 1.91
N HIS A 235 6.90 -10.28 1.53
CA HIS A 235 5.81 -9.64 0.79
C HIS A 235 5.91 -10.08 -0.66
N GLY A 236 4.91 -10.86 -1.10
CA GLY A 236 4.79 -11.29 -2.48
C GLY A 236 4.04 -10.24 -3.32
N SER A 237 4.43 -10.09 -4.57
CA SER A 237 3.64 -9.37 -5.56
C SER A 237 3.54 -10.16 -6.86
N VAL A 238 2.33 -10.15 -7.43
CA VAL A 238 2.09 -10.59 -8.80
C VAL A 238 2.02 -9.35 -9.68
N ARG A 239 2.60 -9.45 -10.87
CA ARG A 239 2.71 -8.33 -11.79
C ARG A 239 2.27 -8.72 -13.18
N ILE A 240 1.69 -7.75 -13.87
CA ILE A 240 1.55 -7.77 -15.31
C ILE A 240 2.32 -6.59 -15.87
N GLY A 241 3.15 -6.82 -16.87
CA GLY A 241 3.99 -5.79 -17.44
C GLY A 241 4.00 -5.84 -18.96
N TRP A 242 4.22 -4.67 -19.52
CA TRP A 242 4.45 -4.45 -20.93
C TRP A 242 5.80 -3.76 -21.12
N ARG A 243 6.65 -4.31 -21.99
CA ARG A 243 7.99 -3.81 -22.30
C ARG A 243 8.00 -3.18 -23.70
N PHE A 244 8.60 -2.01 -23.84
CA PHE A 244 8.61 -1.21 -25.07
C PHE A 244 9.86 -0.35 -25.21
#